data_d1e5901607508d67f9d64e095c913140
#
_entry.id   d1e5901607508d67f9d64e095c913140
#
_cell.length_a   1.000
_cell.length_b   1.000
_cell.length_c   1.000
_cell.angle_alpha   90.00
_cell.angle_beta   90.00
_cell.angle_gamma   90.00
#
_symmetry.space_group_name_H-M   'P 1'
#
loop_
_entity.id
_entity.type
_entity.pdbx_description
1 polymer ?
#
loop_
_entity_poly.entity_id
_entity_poly.type
_entity_poly.pdbx_seq_one_letter_code
_entity_poly.pdbx_strand_id
1 'polypeptide(L)'
;MSEDILIPKWVWILVSLAIVLGLGFWVSPLDRDGRPLLLSPDVKAVEDYRRSLVAWHAKLAELDGRIARVLSNDYGGDLFSQSSDGQKALNETLQVLNEIDQTAAIPAAVPARELALNVANTTLIAAQSALIWVSAPTPANLSSAQQALDAAHTTMSILEASQWDETK
;
A
#
# COMPACT_ATOMS: atom_id res chain seq x y z
N MET A 1 62.26 -1.89 20.36
CA MET A 1 62.31 -2.02 18.90
C MET A 1 60.87 -2.28 18.48
N SER A 2 60.17 -1.23 18.04
CA SER A 2 58.82 -1.38 17.43
C SER A 2 59.06 -1.65 15.95
N GLU A 3 58.76 -2.87 15.52
CA GLU A 3 58.67 -3.21 14.10
C GLU A 3 57.47 -2.47 13.50
N ASP A 4 57.73 -1.41 12.72
CA ASP A 4 56.73 -0.78 11.90
C ASP A 4 56.27 -1.79 10.82
N ILE A 5 55.13 -2.44 11.07
CA ILE A 5 54.50 -3.30 10.10
C ILE A 5 53.97 -2.42 8.96
N LEU A 6 54.78 -2.28 7.90
CA LEU A 6 54.40 -1.61 6.65
C LEU A 6 53.34 -2.45 5.95
N ILE A 7 52.07 -2.12 6.21
CA ILE A 7 50.95 -2.76 5.49
C ILE A 7 51.01 -2.32 4.02
N PRO A 8 51.10 -3.27 3.05
CA PRO A 8 51.17 -2.93 1.63
C PRO A 8 49.90 -2.17 1.18
N LYS A 9 50.06 -1.17 0.31
CA LYS A 9 48.95 -0.30 -0.16
C LYS A 9 47.77 -1.08 -0.76
N TRP A 10 48.01 -2.24 -1.36
CA TRP A 10 46.98 -3.08 -1.91
C TRP A 10 46.03 -3.66 -0.85
N VAL A 11 46.50 -3.84 0.40
CA VAL A 11 45.66 -4.32 1.50
C VAL A 11 44.61 -3.25 1.87
N TRP A 12 44.99 -1.97 1.87
CA TRP A 12 44.05 -0.86 2.09
C TRP A 12 42.99 -0.77 0.99
N ILE A 13 43.35 -1.07 -0.27
CA ILE A 13 42.40 -1.12 -1.39
C ILE A 13 41.40 -2.26 -1.18
N LEU A 14 41.85 -3.44 -0.79
CA LEU A 14 40.98 -4.58 -0.50
C LEU A 14 40.04 -4.33 0.68
N VAL A 15 40.55 -3.73 1.75
CA VAL A 15 39.73 -3.37 2.93
C VAL A 15 38.68 -2.32 2.55
N SER A 16 39.04 -1.29 1.80
CA SER A 16 38.09 -0.29 1.34
C SER A 16 37.03 -0.89 0.42
N LEU A 17 37.42 -1.76 -0.48
CA LEU A 17 36.50 -2.47 -1.39
C LEU A 17 35.54 -3.37 -0.58
N ALA A 18 36.02 -4.11 0.41
CA ALA A 18 35.21 -4.96 1.28
C ALA A 18 34.21 -4.14 2.10
N ILE A 19 34.60 -2.95 2.61
CA ILE A 19 33.72 -2.05 3.33
C ILE A 19 32.62 -1.50 2.41
N VAL A 20 32.98 -1.06 1.19
CA VAL A 20 32.02 -0.53 0.23
C VAL A 20 31.01 -1.61 -0.20
N LEU A 21 31.50 -2.82 -0.48
CA LEU A 21 30.62 -3.95 -0.82
C LEU A 21 29.74 -4.36 0.35
N GLY A 22 30.27 -4.40 1.57
CA GLY A 22 29.52 -4.74 2.78
C GLY A 22 28.44 -3.71 3.11
N LEU A 23 28.74 -2.42 3.00
CA LEU A 23 27.75 -1.35 3.17
C LEU A 23 26.71 -1.37 2.06
N GLY A 24 27.13 -1.59 0.81
CA GLY A 24 26.22 -1.73 -0.33
C GLY A 24 25.26 -2.91 -0.14
N PHE A 25 25.74 -4.04 0.36
CA PHE A 25 24.93 -5.21 0.66
C PHE A 25 23.91 -4.94 1.79
N TRP A 26 24.30 -4.22 2.83
CA TRP A 26 23.45 -3.95 4.00
C TRP A 26 22.37 -2.90 3.72
N VAL A 27 22.65 -1.93 2.84
CA VAL A 27 21.73 -0.82 2.52
C VAL A 27 20.83 -1.15 1.32
N SER A 28 21.20 -2.15 0.50
CA SER A 28 20.48 -2.49 -0.73
C SER A 28 19.23 -3.31 -0.45
N PRO A 29 18.08 -3.00 -1.08
CA PRO A 29 16.90 -3.87 -1.03
C PRO A 29 17.24 -5.24 -1.61
N LEU A 30 16.61 -6.28 -1.05
CA LEU A 30 16.76 -7.65 -1.50
C LEU A 30 15.74 -7.94 -2.63
N ASP A 31 16.14 -8.72 -3.63
CA ASP A 31 15.22 -9.29 -4.61
C ASP A 31 14.45 -10.48 -4.01
N ARG A 32 13.60 -11.14 -4.83
CA ARG A 32 12.84 -12.33 -4.40
C ARG A 32 13.72 -13.51 -3.97
N ASP A 33 14.95 -13.56 -4.46
CA ASP A 33 15.94 -14.61 -4.14
C ASP A 33 16.86 -14.23 -2.97
N GLY A 34 16.58 -13.10 -2.30
CA GLY A 34 17.36 -12.60 -1.16
C GLY A 34 18.71 -11.98 -1.55
N ARG A 35 18.91 -11.63 -2.83
CA ARG A 35 20.14 -10.98 -3.30
C ARG A 35 20.01 -9.46 -3.24
N PRO A 36 21.06 -8.73 -2.80
CA PRO A 36 20.99 -7.28 -2.76
C PRO A 36 20.96 -6.68 -4.17
N LEU A 37 19.93 -5.91 -4.44
CA LEU A 37 19.85 -5.08 -5.63
C LEU A 37 20.66 -3.81 -5.35
N LEU A 38 21.81 -3.65 -5.96
CA LEU A 38 22.65 -2.45 -5.86
C LEU A 38 22.00 -1.32 -6.69
N LEU A 39 20.91 -0.75 -6.15
CA LEU A 39 20.16 0.30 -6.81
C LEU A 39 20.71 1.69 -6.47
N SER A 40 20.65 2.62 -7.43
CA SER A 40 20.87 4.03 -7.13
C SER A 40 19.82 4.55 -6.15
N PRO A 41 20.10 5.60 -5.35
CA PRO A 41 19.14 6.16 -4.38
C PRO A 41 17.78 6.49 -5.00
N ASP A 42 17.76 6.99 -6.24
CA ASP A 42 16.52 7.34 -6.96
C ASP A 42 15.71 6.09 -7.31
N VAL A 43 16.37 5.04 -7.81
CA VAL A 43 15.70 3.77 -8.14
C VAL A 43 15.20 3.10 -6.87
N LYS A 44 15.96 3.17 -5.77
CA LYS A 44 15.51 2.69 -4.47
C LYS A 44 14.25 3.42 -4.00
N ALA A 45 14.22 4.75 -4.11
CA ALA A 45 13.05 5.55 -3.73
C ALA A 45 11.80 5.18 -4.54
N VAL A 46 11.94 4.91 -5.83
CA VAL A 46 10.85 4.41 -6.69
C VAL A 46 10.35 3.06 -6.21
N GLU A 47 11.26 2.13 -5.92
CA GLU A 47 10.90 0.78 -5.47
C GLU A 47 10.26 0.78 -4.08
N ASP A 48 10.77 1.60 -3.15
CA ASP A 48 10.17 1.75 -1.82
C ASP A 48 8.76 2.34 -1.91
N TYR A 49 8.54 3.33 -2.79
CA TYR A 49 7.21 3.88 -3.05
C TYR A 49 6.26 2.86 -3.68
N ARG A 50 6.76 2.07 -4.65
CA ARG A 50 6.00 1.00 -5.27
C ARG A 50 5.53 -0.04 -4.25
N ARG A 51 6.38 -0.42 -3.30
CA ARG A 51 5.99 -1.33 -2.20
C ARG A 51 4.87 -0.76 -1.34
N SER A 52 4.94 0.55 -1.05
CA SER A 52 3.86 1.22 -0.33
C SER A 52 2.54 1.19 -1.12
N LEU A 53 2.58 1.42 -2.43
CA LEU A 53 1.39 1.33 -3.30
C LEU A 53 0.77 -0.06 -3.28
N VAL A 54 1.58 -1.11 -3.41
CA VAL A 54 1.12 -2.50 -3.35
C VAL A 54 0.50 -2.82 -1.98
N ALA A 55 1.09 -2.33 -0.89
CA ALA A 55 0.54 -2.53 0.45
C ALA A 55 -0.81 -1.80 0.63
N TRP A 56 -0.93 -0.55 0.16
CA TRP A 56 -2.20 0.18 0.20
C TRP A 56 -3.27 -0.46 -0.66
N HIS A 57 -2.91 -0.89 -1.88
CA HIS A 57 -3.82 -1.61 -2.76
C HIS A 57 -4.37 -2.88 -2.09
N ALA A 58 -3.49 -3.73 -1.54
CA ALA A 58 -3.90 -4.94 -0.84
C ALA A 58 -4.84 -4.64 0.35
N LYS A 59 -4.55 -3.56 1.11
CA LYS A 59 -5.41 -3.16 2.23
C LYS A 59 -6.76 -2.63 1.77
N LEU A 60 -6.80 -1.81 0.72
CA LEU A 60 -8.05 -1.30 0.14
C LEU A 60 -8.90 -2.43 -0.44
N ALA A 61 -8.29 -3.43 -1.09
CA ALA A 61 -9.00 -4.62 -1.58
C ALA A 61 -9.60 -5.46 -0.43
N GLU A 62 -8.89 -5.60 0.70
CA GLU A 62 -9.44 -6.24 1.91
C GLU A 62 -10.67 -5.47 2.44
N LEU A 63 -10.57 -4.13 2.49
CA LEU A 63 -11.64 -3.26 2.98
C LEU A 63 -12.86 -3.29 2.06
N ASP A 64 -12.65 -3.30 0.76
CA ASP A 64 -13.68 -3.46 -0.25
C ASP A 64 -14.45 -4.78 -0.05
N GLY A 65 -13.75 -5.90 0.12
CA GLY A 65 -14.36 -7.20 0.44
C GLY A 65 -15.11 -7.20 1.78
N ARG A 66 -14.69 -6.40 2.76
CA ARG A 66 -15.41 -6.22 4.04
C ARG A 66 -16.69 -5.43 3.84
N ILE A 67 -16.65 -4.35 3.06
CA ILE A 67 -17.84 -3.55 2.72
C ILE A 67 -18.85 -4.40 1.95
N ALA A 68 -18.40 -5.20 0.97
CA ALA A 68 -19.24 -6.12 0.23
C ALA A 68 -19.96 -7.10 1.16
N ARG A 69 -19.28 -7.66 2.16
CA ARG A 69 -19.90 -8.51 3.19
C ARG A 69 -20.95 -7.78 4.01
N VAL A 70 -20.68 -6.54 4.42
CA VAL A 70 -21.67 -5.71 5.13
C VAL A 70 -22.95 -5.55 4.30
N LEU A 71 -22.84 -5.45 2.98
CA LEU A 71 -23.98 -5.29 2.08
C LEU A 71 -24.67 -6.62 1.73
N SER A 72 -23.97 -7.77 1.81
CA SER A 72 -24.52 -9.09 1.42
C SER A 72 -25.50 -9.69 2.44
N ASN A 73 -25.66 -9.07 3.62
CA ASN A 73 -26.49 -9.57 4.72
C ASN A 73 -26.05 -10.94 5.29
N ASP A 74 -24.76 -11.27 5.17
CA ASP A 74 -24.19 -12.55 5.65
C ASP A 74 -24.17 -12.68 7.19
N TYR A 75 -24.62 -11.66 7.90
CA TYR A 75 -24.60 -11.60 9.37
C TYR A 75 -25.81 -12.29 10.02
N GLY A 76 -26.71 -12.92 9.25
CA GLY A 76 -27.85 -13.65 9.83
C GLY A 76 -28.78 -12.81 10.71
N GLY A 77 -28.80 -11.48 10.49
CA GLY A 77 -29.58 -10.53 11.29
C GLY A 77 -28.84 -9.92 12.47
N ASP A 78 -27.57 -10.24 12.69
CA ASP A 78 -26.73 -9.58 13.72
C ASP A 78 -26.31 -8.18 13.26
N LEU A 79 -27.17 -7.20 13.49
CA LEU A 79 -26.94 -5.79 13.16
C LEU A 79 -25.77 -5.18 13.91
N PHE A 80 -25.43 -5.69 15.10
CA PHE A 80 -24.31 -5.20 15.88
C PHE A 80 -22.98 -5.55 15.20
N SER A 81 -22.79 -6.80 14.84
CA SER A 81 -21.58 -7.24 14.12
C SER A 81 -21.49 -6.57 12.75
N GLN A 82 -22.59 -6.45 12.02
CA GLN A 82 -22.66 -5.79 10.73
C GLN A 82 -22.23 -4.30 10.84
N SER A 83 -22.80 -3.56 11.82
CA SER A 83 -22.44 -2.16 12.07
C SER A 83 -20.98 -2.01 12.51
N SER A 84 -20.51 -2.91 13.40
CA SER A 84 -19.12 -2.92 13.87
C SER A 84 -18.13 -3.11 12.71
N ASP A 85 -18.41 -4.03 11.80
CA ASP A 85 -17.53 -4.29 10.64
C ASP A 85 -17.57 -3.13 9.65
N GLY A 86 -18.72 -2.51 9.44
CA GLY A 86 -18.83 -1.29 8.64
C GLY A 86 -18.03 -0.12 9.24
N GLN A 87 -18.11 0.05 10.57
CA GLN A 87 -17.35 1.10 11.26
C GLN A 87 -15.83 0.85 11.23
N LYS A 88 -15.41 -0.39 11.35
CA LYS A 88 -14.00 -0.76 11.18
C LYS A 88 -13.52 -0.47 9.75
N ALA A 89 -14.29 -0.87 8.74
CA ALA A 89 -13.96 -0.58 7.35
C ALA A 89 -13.81 0.92 7.11
N LEU A 90 -14.72 1.75 7.63
CA LEU A 90 -14.64 3.21 7.54
C LEU A 90 -13.36 3.76 8.18
N ASN A 91 -13.06 3.36 9.42
CA ASN A 91 -11.91 3.87 10.17
C ASN A 91 -10.59 3.44 9.53
N GLU A 92 -10.49 2.19 9.10
CA GLU A 92 -9.29 1.68 8.44
C GLU A 92 -9.08 2.31 7.05
N THR A 93 -10.17 2.62 6.31
CA THR A 93 -10.07 3.36 5.04
C THR A 93 -9.56 4.79 5.26
N LEU A 94 -10.03 5.46 6.31
CA LEU A 94 -9.52 6.78 6.69
C LEU A 94 -8.03 6.73 7.06
N GLN A 95 -7.60 5.67 7.75
CA GLN A 95 -6.18 5.48 8.06
C GLN A 95 -5.35 5.32 6.79
N VAL A 96 -5.76 4.47 5.85
CA VAL A 96 -5.04 4.28 4.56
C VAL A 96 -4.99 5.59 3.78
N LEU A 97 -6.10 6.33 3.71
CA LEU A 97 -6.16 7.63 3.05
C LEU A 97 -5.15 8.62 3.65
N ASN A 98 -5.06 8.69 4.98
CA ASN A 98 -4.09 9.54 5.66
C ASN A 98 -2.65 9.08 5.42
N GLU A 99 -2.37 7.77 5.39
CA GLU A 99 -1.05 7.23 5.08
C GLU A 99 -0.61 7.62 3.67
N ILE A 100 -1.50 7.50 2.67
CA ILE A 100 -1.22 7.92 1.29
C ILE A 100 -0.96 9.42 1.23
N ASP A 101 -1.76 10.22 1.93
CA ASP A 101 -1.64 11.68 1.89
C ASP A 101 -0.36 12.18 2.56
N GLN A 102 0.04 11.58 3.65
CA GLN A 102 1.26 11.94 4.40
C GLN A 102 2.54 11.41 3.75
N THR A 103 2.45 10.39 2.88
CA THR A 103 3.61 9.84 2.21
C THR A 103 4.05 10.76 1.07
N ALA A 104 5.29 11.29 1.17
CA ALA A 104 5.85 12.13 0.14
C ALA A 104 6.02 11.35 -1.17
N ALA A 105 5.32 11.79 -2.22
CA ALA A 105 5.49 11.20 -3.53
C ALA A 105 6.73 11.74 -4.22
N ILE A 106 7.53 10.84 -4.78
CA ILE A 106 8.57 11.22 -5.72
C ILE A 106 7.93 11.70 -7.03
N PRO A 107 8.56 12.61 -7.80
CA PRO A 107 7.94 13.18 -9.01
C PRO A 107 7.40 12.14 -9.99
N ALA A 108 8.11 11.02 -10.17
CA ALA A 108 7.68 9.93 -11.03
C ALA A 108 6.43 9.19 -10.53
N ALA A 109 6.14 9.19 -9.23
CA ALA A 109 5.03 8.46 -8.61
C ALA A 109 3.79 9.33 -8.34
N VAL A 110 3.81 10.63 -8.67
CA VAL A 110 2.66 11.52 -8.47
C VAL A 110 1.37 10.99 -9.11
N PRO A 111 1.36 10.52 -10.37
CA PRO A 111 0.14 9.96 -10.97
C PRO A 111 -0.38 8.71 -10.23
N ALA A 112 0.52 7.86 -9.75
CA ALA A 112 0.15 6.67 -8.99
C ALA A 112 -0.43 7.03 -7.61
N ARG A 113 0.10 8.07 -6.95
CA ARG A 113 -0.47 8.60 -5.71
C ARG A 113 -1.89 9.12 -5.92
N GLU A 114 -2.13 9.85 -7.00
CA GLU A 114 -3.47 10.37 -7.33
C GLU A 114 -4.46 9.22 -7.56
N LEU A 115 -4.06 8.16 -8.26
CA LEU A 115 -4.88 6.97 -8.43
C LEU A 115 -5.17 6.29 -7.08
N ALA A 116 -4.16 6.09 -6.23
CA ALA A 116 -4.35 5.49 -4.91
C ALA A 116 -5.28 6.33 -4.01
N LEU A 117 -5.14 7.66 -4.02
CA LEU A 117 -6.05 8.57 -3.31
C LEU A 117 -7.48 8.47 -3.84
N ASN A 118 -7.65 8.34 -5.16
CA ASN A 118 -8.98 8.18 -5.76
C ASN A 118 -9.63 6.87 -5.32
N VAL A 119 -8.88 5.77 -5.32
CA VAL A 119 -9.37 4.47 -4.81
C VAL A 119 -9.74 4.58 -3.33
N ALA A 120 -8.88 5.15 -2.49
CA ALA A 120 -9.16 5.31 -1.07
C ALA A 120 -10.42 6.16 -0.81
N ASN A 121 -10.62 7.25 -1.58
CA ASN A 121 -11.80 8.10 -1.47
C ASN A 121 -13.09 7.37 -1.91
N THR A 122 -13.06 6.62 -3.02
CA THR A 122 -14.24 5.87 -3.46
C THR A 122 -14.57 4.73 -2.50
N THR A 123 -13.58 4.04 -1.95
CA THR A 123 -13.76 3.03 -0.89
C THR A 123 -14.34 3.67 0.39
N LEU A 124 -13.92 4.88 0.75
CA LEU A 124 -14.47 5.62 1.89
C LEU A 124 -15.96 5.94 1.68
N ILE A 125 -16.34 6.40 0.49
CA ILE A 125 -17.74 6.66 0.14
C ILE A 125 -18.56 5.38 0.20
N ALA A 126 -18.02 4.25 -0.26
CA ALA A 126 -18.68 2.95 -0.19
C ALA A 126 -18.89 2.52 1.28
N ALA A 127 -17.88 2.67 2.15
CA ALA A 127 -18.00 2.36 3.57
C ALA A 127 -19.05 3.23 4.27
N GLN A 128 -19.08 4.54 3.99
CA GLN A 128 -20.07 5.46 4.52
C GLN A 128 -21.49 5.08 4.07
N SER A 129 -21.67 4.78 2.78
CA SER A 129 -22.95 4.41 2.21
C SER A 129 -23.46 3.07 2.78
N ALA A 130 -22.55 2.12 3.02
CA ALA A 130 -22.88 0.85 3.67
C ALA A 130 -23.38 1.08 5.12
N LEU A 131 -22.74 1.96 5.88
CA LEU A 131 -23.20 2.31 7.23
C LEU A 131 -24.55 3.03 7.25
N ILE A 132 -24.80 3.90 6.27
CA ILE A 132 -26.14 4.53 6.11
C ILE A 132 -27.19 3.46 5.87
N TRP A 133 -26.90 2.49 4.99
CA TRP A 133 -27.83 1.39 4.76
C TRP A 133 -28.06 0.52 6.00
N VAL A 134 -27.02 0.16 6.75
CA VAL A 134 -27.16 -0.60 8.00
C VAL A 134 -28.02 0.16 9.02
N SER A 135 -27.87 1.48 9.11
CA SER A 135 -28.62 2.33 10.03
C SER A 135 -30.08 2.55 9.61
N ALA A 136 -30.32 2.59 8.31
CA ALA A 136 -31.63 2.81 7.70
C ALA A 136 -31.81 1.90 6.46
N PRO A 137 -32.22 0.63 6.65
CA PRO A 137 -32.23 -0.38 5.58
C PRO A 137 -33.43 -0.18 4.63
N THR A 138 -33.28 0.77 3.73
CA THR A 138 -34.21 1.02 2.64
C THR A 138 -33.66 0.54 1.31
N PRO A 139 -34.51 0.17 0.33
CA PRO A 139 -34.03 -0.19 -1.01
C PRO A 139 -33.21 0.92 -1.68
N ALA A 140 -33.52 2.18 -1.43
CA ALA A 140 -32.77 3.33 -1.94
C ALA A 140 -31.35 3.40 -1.34
N ASN A 141 -31.22 3.23 -0.03
CA ASN A 141 -29.90 3.23 0.63
C ASN A 141 -29.05 2.02 0.21
N LEU A 142 -29.67 0.84 0.01
CA LEU A 142 -28.97 -0.32 -0.50
C LEU A 142 -28.46 -0.06 -1.92
N SER A 143 -29.30 0.46 -2.80
CA SER A 143 -28.90 0.80 -4.17
C SER A 143 -27.77 1.82 -4.21
N SER A 144 -27.82 2.87 -3.35
CA SER A 144 -26.75 3.87 -3.24
C SER A 144 -25.43 3.25 -2.76
N ALA A 145 -25.50 2.35 -1.78
CA ALA A 145 -24.31 1.68 -1.25
C ALA A 145 -23.68 0.71 -2.29
N GLN A 146 -24.54 -0.01 -3.05
CA GLN A 146 -24.06 -0.86 -4.15
C GLN A 146 -23.39 -0.05 -5.26
N GLN A 147 -23.99 1.07 -5.66
CA GLN A 147 -23.39 1.98 -6.66
C GLN A 147 -22.05 2.54 -6.19
N ALA A 148 -21.93 2.89 -4.90
CA ALA A 148 -20.68 3.37 -4.33
C ALA A 148 -19.60 2.27 -4.32
N LEU A 149 -19.97 1.03 -4.01
CA LEU A 149 -19.07 -0.13 -4.06
C LEU A 149 -18.61 -0.42 -5.50
N ASP A 150 -19.52 -0.38 -6.47
CA ASP A 150 -19.18 -0.55 -7.89
C ASP A 150 -18.21 0.53 -8.39
N ALA A 151 -18.38 1.77 -7.93
CA ALA A 151 -17.44 2.85 -8.22
C ALA A 151 -16.05 2.58 -7.60
N ALA A 152 -15.99 2.05 -6.38
CA ALA A 152 -14.73 1.66 -5.75
C ALA A 152 -14.04 0.52 -6.53
N HIS A 153 -14.79 -0.52 -6.95
CA HIS A 153 -14.26 -1.58 -7.81
C HIS A 153 -13.71 -1.04 -9.13
N THR A 154 -14.41 -0.09 -9.76
CA THR A 154 -13.95 0.52 -11.01
C THR A 154 -12.62 1.28 -10.81
N THR A 155 -12.50 2.08 -9.76
CA THR A 155 -11.25 2.81 -9.49
C THR A 155 -10.11 1.87 -9.08
N MET A 156 -10.40 0.78 -8.35
CA MET A 156 -9.45 -0.26 -8.00
C MET A 156 -8.88 -0.93 -9.25
N SER A 157 -9.74 -1.31 -10.20
CA SER A 157 -9.30 -1.93 -11.47
C SER A 157 -8.42 -1.01 -12.32
N ILE A 158 -8.63 0.32 -12.25
CA ILE A 158 -7.76 1.30 -12.91
C ILE A 158 -6.38 1.33 -12.26
N LEU A 159 -6.30 1.26 -10.93
CA LEU A 159 -5.03 1.18 -10.21
C LEU A 159 -4.29 -0.13 -10.55
N GLU A 160 -4.97 -1.27 -10.55
CA GLU A 160 -4.42 -2.58 -10.92
C GLU A 160 -3.88 -2.61 -12.36
N ALA A 161 -4.57 -1.96 -13.29
CA ALA A 161 -4.12 -1.85 -14.67
C ALA A 161 -2.94 -0.88 -14.85
N SER A 162 -2.57 -0.12 -13.81
CA SER A 162 -1.45 0.79 -13.88
C SER A 162 -0.10 0.05 -13.82
N GLN A 163 0.92 0.60 -14.46
CA GLN A 163 2.28 0.05 -14.44
C GLN A 163 2.91 -0.01 -13.02
N TRP A 164 2.26 0.62 -12.04
CA TRP A 164 2.75 0.71 -10.66
C TRP A 164 2.36 -0.49 -9.81
N ASP A 165 1.32 -1.22 -10.19
CA ASP A 165 0.85 -2.43 -9.50
C ASP A 165 1.41 -3.72 -10.11
N GLU A 166 2.24 -3.65 -11.15
CA GLU A 166 2.83 -4.83 -11.77
C GLU A 166 3.73 -5.60 -10.80
N THR A 167 3.14 -6.58 -10.14
CA THR A 167 3.82 -7.68 -9.43
C THR A 167 4.23 -8.79 -10.39
N LYS A 168 4.88 -8.43 -11.50
CA LYS A 168 5.44 -9.44 -12.42
C LYS A 168 6.87 -9.76 -12.10
#